data_3012658c280112610d82df935e037f80
#
_entry.id   3012658c280112610d82df935e037f80
#
_cell.length_a   1.000
_cell.length_b   1.000
_cell.length_c   1.000
_cell.angle_alpha   90.00
_cell.angle_beta   90.00
_cell.angle_gamma   90.00
#
_symmetry.space_group_name_H-M   'P 1'
#
loop_
_entity.id
_entity.type
_entity.pdbx_description
1 polymer ?
#
loop_
_entity_poly.entity_id
_entity_poly.type
_entity_poly.pdbx_seq_one_letter_code
_entity_poly.pdbx_strand_id
1 'polypeptide(L)'
;MFKAPIAPYLTPDSSVVAATNWKILENGEWEDLPDYLPSWSQGTDLSLERTLRVDLDRLYFQTQIPMRCPVAICVTWVSESSKIKRRLLRRELESETQTISVRLPGDEIGGRVRIETTLIVGANSEASEPWIAHEVGSILLSDRSAVTLEGDGTAFSMAVVDFAESIYPTQSSWFLRASSEVSDRFSSTFQILINERDKKLVRAVERTTRTREDQALSLIHISEPTRRRG
;
A
#
# COMPACT_ATOMS: atom_id res chain seq x y z
N MET A 1 4.01 16.81 2.25
CA MET A 1 4.19 18.16 1.63
C MET A 1 4.42 17.98 0.15
N PHE A 2 3.65 18.70 -0.70
CA PHE A 2 3.78 18.67 -2.15
C PHE A 2 5.16 19.10 -2.62
N LYS A 3 5.66 18.47 -3.68
CA LYS A 3 6.95 18.77 -4.31
C LYS A 3 6.78 18.75 -5.82
N ALA A 4 7.51 19.64 -6.50
CA ALA A 4 7.62 19.60 -7.93
C ALA A 4 8.50 18.42 -8.37
N PRO A 5 8.14 17.68 -9.43
CA PRO A 5 9.02 16.70 -10.03
C PRO A 5 10.17 17.38 -10.80
N ILE A 6 11.22 16.63 -11.08
CA ILE A 6 12.18 17.03 -12.12
C ILE A 6 11.53 16.71 -13.47
N ALA A 7 11.16 17.74 -14.21
CA ALA A 7 10.41 17.60 -15.46
C ALA A 7 11.00 18.53 -16.53
N PRO A 8 10.84 18.20 -17.82
CA PRO A 8 11.29 19.06 -18.92
C PRO A 8 10.36 20.27 -19.16
N TYR A 9 9.33 20.43 -18.35
CA TYR A 9 8.32 21.49 -18.45
C TYR A 9 8.19 22.25 -17.13
N LEU A 10 7.54 23.42 -17.19
CA LEU A 10 7.30 24.28 -16.04
C LEU A 10 6.39 23.56 -15.02
N THR A 11 6.81 23.60 -13.77
CA THR A 11 6.05 23.07 -12.64
C THR A 11 5.78 24.19 -11.65
N PRO A 12 4.64 24.19 -10.95
CA PRO A 12 4.31 25.25 -10.02
C PRO A 12 5.07 25.07 -8.70
N ASP A 13 5.18 26.15 -7.93
CA ASP A 13 5.68 26.11 -6.57
C ASP A 13 4.81 25.21 -5.69
N SER A 14 5.42 24.54 -4.75
CA SER A 14 4.68 23.69 -3.79
C SER A 14 3.65 24.44 -2.96
N SER A 15 3.83 25.76 -2.78
CA SER A 15 2.92 26.65 -2.05
C SER A 15 1.58 26.91 -2.76
N VAL A 16 1.46 26.53 -4.03
CA VAL A 16 0.19 26.56 -4.79
C VAL A 16 -0.83 25.59 -4.20
N VAL A 17 -0.37 24.54 -3.49
CA VAL A 17 -1.23 23.54 -2.88
C VAL A 17 -1.06 23.51 -1.38
N ALA A 18 -2.13 23.72 -0.65
CA ALA A 18 -2.25 23.39 0.76
C ALA A 18 -3.08 22.11 0.91
N ALA A 19 -2.61 21.17 1.71
CA ALA A 19 -3.31 19.91 1.96
C ALA A 19 -3.27 19.57 3.44
N THR A 20 -4.37 19.03 3.96
CA THR A 20 -4.38 18.42 5.29
C THR A 20 -3.60 17.11 5.29
N ASN A 21 -3.28 16.58 6.45
CA ASN A 21 -2.88 15.20 6.56
C ASN A 21 -4.01 14.28 6.07
N TRP A 22 -3.65 13.06 5.70
CA TRP A 22 -4.66 12.04 5.51
C TRP A 22 -5.31 11.71 6.85
N LYS A 23 -6.62 11.51 6.82
CA LYS A 23 -7.39 10.98 7.93
C LYS A 23 -7.87 9.58 7.60
N ILE A 24 -8.00 8.75 8.62
CA ILE A 24 -8.57 7.41 8.54
C ILE A 24 -9.91 7.38 9.29
N LEU A 25 -10.86 6.61 8.78
CA LEU A 25 -12.11 6.36 9.45
C LEU A 25 -11.96 5.15 10.38
N GLU A 26 -11.91 5.39 11.68
CA GLU A 26 -11.93 4.34 12.72
C GLU A 26 -13.13 4.55 13.65
N ASN A 27 -13.86 3.47 13.95
CA ASN A 27 -15.03 3.49 14.85
C ASN A 27 -16.10 4.56 14.53
N GLY A 28 -16.18 5.00 13.26
CA GLY A 28 -17.12 6.02 12.82
C GLY A 28 -16.62 7.47 12.94
N GLU A 29 -15.39 7.68 13.40
CA GLU A 29 -14.75 8.99 13.53
C GLU A 29 -13.54 9.13 12.61
N TRP A 30 -13.27 10.36 12.16
CA TRP A 30 -12.11 10.67 11.31
C TRP A 30 -10.94 11.13 12.16
N GLU A 31 -9.89 10.31 12.23
CA GLU A 31 -8.65 10.58 12.94
C GLU A 31 -7.48 10.79 11.98
N ASP A 32 -6.42 11.47 12.41
CA ASP A 32 -5.22 11.61 11.60
C ASP A 32 -4.61 10.23 11.33
N LEU A 33 -4.27 9.94 10.06
CA LEU A 33 -3.65 8.69 9.67
C LEU A 33 -2.28 8.56 10.34
N PRO A 34 -2.07 7.61 11.25
CA PRO A 34 -0.79 7.41 11.90
C PRO A 34 0.23 6.76 10.96
N ASP A 35 1.51 6.88 11.28
CA ASP A 35 2.58 6.20 10.54
C ASP A 35 2.52 4.66 10.68
N TYR A 36 1.80 4.18 11.71
CA TYR A 36 1.72 2.78 12.07
C TYR A 36 0.32 2.42 12.59
N LEU A 37 -0.29 1.38 11.99
CA LEU A 37 -1.61 0.84 12.35
C LEU A 37 -1.47 -0.60 12.87
N PRO A 38 -1.29 -0.79 14.19
CA PRO A 38 -1.12 -2.12 14.79
C PRO A 38 -2.42 -2.94 14.81
N SER A 39 -3.57 -2.26 14.86
CA SER A 39 -4.90 -2.88 14.94
C SER A 39 -5.47 -3.31 13.61
N TRP A 40 -4.76 -3.04 12.50
CA TRP A 40 -5.25 -3.41 11.18
C TRP A 40 -5.19 -4.93 10.97
N SER A 41 -6.27 -5.50 10.46
CA SER A 41 -6.35 -6.91 10.09
C SER A 41 -6.40 -7.06 8.57
N GLN A 42 -5.74 -8.10 8.06
CA GLN A 42 -5.75 -8.40 6.63
C GLN A 42 -7.18 -8.60 6.11
N GLY A 43 -7.49 -7.99 4.97
CA GLY A 43 -8.83 -7.97 4.40
C GLY A 43 -9.71 -6.82 4.89
N THR A 44 -9.24 -6.04 5.88
CA THR A 44 -9.95 -4.83 6.33
C THR A 44 -9.59 -3.66 5.45
N ASP A 45 -10.57 -3.09 4.75
CA ASP A 45 -10.39 -1.91 3.92
C ASP A 45 -10.10 -0.68 4.77
N LEU A 46 -9.26 0.21 4.25
CA LEU A 46 -9.01 1.50 4.88
C LEU A 46 -9.74 2.61 4.13
N SER A 47 -10.66 3.29 4.80
CA SER A 47 -11.29 4.50 4.29
C SER A 47 -10.44 5.71 4.70
N LEU A 48 -9.98 6.47 3.72
CA LEU A 48 -9.11 7.61 3.93
C LEU A 48 -9.71 8.87 3.33
N GLU A 49 -9.49 10.00 3.99
CA GLU A 49 -9.95 11.32 3.53
C GLU A 49 -8.87 12.36 3.74
N ARG A 50 -8.80 13.34 2.83
CA ARG A 50 -8.04 14.60 3.02
C ARG A 50 -8.65 15.73 2.23
N THR A 51 -8.41 16.96 2.67
CA THR A 51 -8.80 18.17 1.96
C THR A 51 -7.59 18.83 1.31
N LEU A 52 -7.74 19.20 0.02
CA LEU A 52 -6.75 19.98 -0.72
C LEU A 52 -7.36 21.34 -1.06
N ARG A 53 -6.53 22.37 -0.94
CA ARG A 53 -6.80 23.70 -1.47
C ARG A 53 -5.74 24.04 -2.50
N VAL A 54 -6.15 24.34 -3.73
CA VAL A 54 -5.28 24.63 -4.87
C VAL A 54 -5.56 26.03 -5.35
N ASP A 55 -4.55 26.89 -5.38
CA ASP A 55 -4.60 28.20 -6.00
C ASP A 55 -4.50 28.02 -7.53
N LEU A 56 -5.65 27.91 -8.20
CA LEU A 56 -5.74 27.62 -9.63
C LEU A 56 -5.14 28.75 -10.48
N ASP A 57 -5.39 30.00 -10.13
CA ASP A 57 -4.87 31.14 -10.89
C ASP A 57 -3.36 31.13 -10.89
N ARG A 58 -2.77 30.94 -9.73
CA ARG A 58 -1.32 30.88 -9.58
C ARG A 58 -0.73 29.63 -10.24
N LEU A 59 -1.44 28.50 -10.20
CA LEU A 59 -1.04 27.26 -10.86
C LEU A 59 -0.93 27.49 -12.38
N TYR A 60 -1.99 28.00 -13.01
CA TYR A 60 -2.00 28.25 -14.45
C TYR A 60 -0.98 29.32 -14.86
N PHE A 61 -0.84 30.37 -14.05
CA PHE A 61 0.18 31.40 -14.29
C PHE A 61 1.61 30.84 -14.30
N GLN A 62 1.96 30.01 -13.32
CA GLN A 62 3.32 29.48 -13.17
C GLN A 62 3.62 28.38 -14.18
N THR A 63 2.66 27.56 -14.56
CA THR A 63 2.84 26.44 -15.50
C THR A 63 2.64 26.84 -16.97
N GLN A 64 2.00 28.00 -17.22
CA GLN A 64 1.59 28.47 -18.54
C GLN A 64 0.67 27.49 -19.30
N ILE A 65 0.10 26.51 -18.61
CA ILE A 65 -0.91 25.62 -19.19
C ILE A 65 -2.13 26.44 -19.55
N PRO A 66 -2.71 26.26 -20.74
CA PRO A 66 -3.94 26.97 -21.12
C PRO A 66 -5.06 26.74 -20.10
N MET A 67 -5.76 27.80 -19.65
CA MET A 67 -6.83 27.70 -18.64
C MET A 67 -7.98 26.75 -19.05
N ARG A 68 -8.15 26.50 -20.37
CA ARG A 68 -9.12 25.51 -20.88
C ARG A 68 -8.66 24.06 -20.70
N CYS A 69 -7.38 23.81 -20.42
CA CYS A 69 -6.86 22.50 -20.16
C CYS A 69 -7.10 22.14 -18.69
N PRO A 70 -7.91 21.13 -18.39
CA PRO A 70 -8.20 20.79 -16.99
C PRO A 70 -6.96 20.26 -16.28
N VAL A 71 -6.87 20.58 -15.00
CA VAL A 71 -5.93 19.93 -14.06
C VAL A 71 -6.69 18.89 -13.25
N ALA A 72 -6.11 17.77 -12.98
CA ALA A 72 -6.74 16.70 -12.22
C ALA A 72 -5.91 16.28 -11.01
N ILE A 73 -6.60 15.79 -9.99
CA ILE A 73 -5.99 15.09 -8.86
C ILE A 73 -5.99 13.60 -9.18
N CYS A 74 -4.87 12.95 -8.98
CA CYS A 74 -4.73 11.50 -9.05
C CYS A 74 -4.19 10.98 -7.72
N VAL A 75 -4.88 10.00 -7.13
CA VAL A 75 -4.44 9.30 -5.93
C VAL A 75 -4.11 7.86 -6.31
N THR A 76 -2.90 7.45 -5.95
CA THR A 76 -2.44 6.07 -6.14
C THR A 76 -1.89 5.53 -4.83
N TRP A 77 -1.97 4.22 -4.64
CA TRP A 77 -1.24 3.55 -3.59
C TRP A 77 -0.19 2.60 -4.17
N VAL A 78 0.84 2.37 -3.39
CA VAL A 78 1.94 1.46 -3.72
C VAL A 78 2.25 0.61 -2.50
N SER A 79 2.17 -0.71 -2.64
CA SER A 79 2.69 -1.63 -1.63
C SER A 79 4.19 -1.75 -1.80
N GLU A 80 4.97 -1.49 -0.75
CA GLU A 80 6.42 -1.59 -0.82
C GLU A 80 6.91 -3.05 -0.85
N SER A 81 6.12 -3.99 -0.33
CA SER A 81 6.43 -5.42 -0.34
C SER A 81 6.17 -6.07 -1.70
N SER A 82 4.94 -5.95 -2.22
CA SER A 82 4.53 -6.58 -3.49
C SER A 82 4.88 -5.75 -4.72
N LYS A 83 5.28 -4.48 -4.57
CA LYS A 83 5.52 -3.50 -5.65
C LYS A 83 4.29 -3.22 -6.52
N ILE A 84 3.12 -3.64 -6.06
CA ILE A 84 1.86 -3.34 -6.74
C ILE A 84 1.57 -1.86 -6.58
N LYS A 85 1.24 -1.20 -7.69
CA LYS A 85 0.77 0.18 -7.74
C LYS A 85 -0.61 0.22 -8.38
N ARG A 86 -1.58 0.84 -7.71
CA ARG A 86 -2.93 1.02 -8.26
C ARG A 86 -3.44 2.44 -8.06
N ARG A 87 -4.26 2.89 -9.00
CA ARG A 87 -4.95 4.16 -8.92
C ARG A 87 -6.27 4.00 -8.18
N LEU A 88 -6.47 4.82 -7.15
CA LEU A 88 -7.71 4.88 -6.36
C LEU A 88 -8.67 5.93 -6.90
N LEU A 89 -8.14 7.06 -7.34
CA LEU A 89 -8.93 8.19 -7.79
C LEU A 89 -8.23 8.93 -8.92
N ARG A 90 -9.00 9.39 -9.90
CA ARG A 90 -8.66 10.48 -10.80
C ARG A 90 -9.89 11.38 -10.91
N ARG A 91 -9.75 12.65 -10.56
CA ARG A 91 -10.82 13.64 -10.58
C ARG A 91 -10.28 14.98 -11.08
N GLU A 92 -10.97 15.62 -11.97
CA GLU A 92 -10.67 16.99 -12.39
C GLU A 92 -10.93 17.97 -11.25
N LEU A 93 -10.13 19.02 -11.20
CA LEU A 93 -10.31 20.12 -10.25
C LEU A 93 -11.45 21.01 -10.73
N GLU A 94 -12.57 20.96 -10.03
CA GLU A 94 -13.75 21.77 -10.32
C GLU A 94 -13.81 23.03 -9.43
N SER A 95 -13.07 23.05 -8.34
CA SER A 95 -12.98 24.15 -7.38
C SER A 95 -11.64 24.19 -6.69
N GLU A 96 -11.30 25.35 -6.11
CA GLU A 96 -10.06 25.54 -5.36
C GLU A 96 -9.93 24.62 -4.14
N THR A 97 -11.04 24.26 -3.50
CA THR A 97 -11.04 23.41 -2.32
C THR A 97 -11.82 22.14 -2.61
N GLN A 98 -11.17 21.00 -2.44
CA GLN A 98 -11.80 19.70 -2.64
C GLN A 98 -11.45 18.73 -1.52
N THR A 99 -12.45 17.99 -1.07
CA THR A 99 -12.26 16.84 -0.18
C THR A 99 -12.17 15.57 -1.03
N ILE A 100 -11.14 14.80 -0.78
CA ILE A 100 -10.86 13.53 -1.44
C ILE A 100 -11.09 12.41 -0.45
N SER A 101 -11.99 11.50 -0.79
CA SER A 101 -12.21 10.27 -0.04
C SER A 101 -11.85 9.10 -0.93
N VAL A 102 -11.05 8.18 -0.41
CA VAL A 102 -10.60 6.97 -1.12
C VAL A 102 -10.68 5.76 -0.20
N ARG A 103 -10.81 4.58 -0.80
CA ARG A 103 -10.81 3.31 -0.09
C ARG A 103 -9.68 2.44 -0.59
N LEU A 104 -8.81 2.01 0.31
CA LEU A 104 -7.76 1.04 0.01
C LEU A 104 -8.30 -0.36 0.28
N PRO A 105 -8.26 -1.27 -0.71
CA PRO A 105 -8.77 -2.62 -0.54
C PRO A 105 -7.86 -3.42 0.38
N GLY A 106 -8.40 -3.90 1.51
CA GLY A 106 -7.65 -4.58 2.56
C GLY A 106 -7.04 -5.91 2.15
N ASP A 107 -7.57 -6.52 1.10
CA ASP A 107 -7.05 -7.78 0.54
C ASP A 107 -5.84 -7.59 -0.41
N GLU A 108 -5.58 -6.35 -0.85
CA GLU A 108 -4.47 -6.02 -1.75
C GLU A 108 -3.31 -5.32 -1.04
N ILE A 109 -3.51 -4.85 0.20
CA ILE A 109 -2.55 -4.08 0.97
C ILE A 109 -1.98 -4.90 2.13
N GLY A 110 -0.78 -4.53 2.57
CA GLY A 110 -0.11 -5.12 3.73
C GLY A 110 1.31 -4.60 3.87
N GLY A 111 1.85 -4.66 5.08
CA GLY A 111 3.16 -4.08 5.37
C GLY A 111 3.16 -2.57 5.14
N ARG A 112 4.23 -2.04 4.54
CA ARG A 112 4.32 -0.60 4.29
C ARG A 112 3.63 -0.22 2.98
N VAL A 113 2.61 0.64 3.09
CA VAL A 113 1.81 1.17 1.99
C VAL A 113 2.10 2.65 1.85
N ARG A 114 2.43 3.09 0.64
CA ARG A 114 2.62 4.50 0.31
C ARG A 114 1.43 5.01 -0.50
N ILE A 115 0.90 6.15 -0.10
CA ILE A 115 -0.19 6.86 -0.77
C ILE A 115 0.42 8.07 -1.47
N GLU A 116 0.27 8.14 -2.79
CA GLU A 116 0.77 9.24 -3.61
C GLU A 116 -0.42 10.07 -4.11
N THR A 117 -0.41 11.36 -3.80
CA THR A 117 -1.36 12.35 -4.36
C THR A 117 -0.60 13.19 -5.37
N THR A 118 -1.07 13.23 -6.60
CA THR A 118 -0.44 14.02 -7.67
C THR A 118 -1.44 14.97 -8.29
N LEU A 119 -0.99 16.20 -8.60
CA LEU A 119 -1.66 17.08 -9.56
C LEU A 119 -1.09 16.80 -10.93
N ILE A 120 -1.95 16.55 -11.88
CA ILE A 120 -1.60 16.17 -13.25
C ILE A 120 -2.36 17.01 -14.26
N VAL A 121 -1.81 17.13 -15.46
CA VAL A 121 -2.55 17.62 -16.63
C VAL A 121 -3.71 16.67 -16.90
N GLY A 122 -4.94 17.18 -16.94
CA GLY A 122 -6.16 16.39 -17.03
C GLY A 122 -6.53 15.93 -18.44
N ALA A 123 -6.14 16.69 -19.45
CA ALA A 123 -6.37 16.37 -20.87
C ALA A 123 -5.18 16.85 -21.71
N ASN A 124 -5.03 16.30 -22.89
CA ASN A 124 -4.03 16.83 -23.85
C ASN A 124 -4.37 18.27 -24.23
N SER A 125 -3.36 19.12 -24.29
CA SER A 125 -3.50 20.50 -24.77
C SER A 125 -2.73 20.71 -26.07
N GLU A 126 -3.12 21.72 -26.83
CA GLU A 126 -2.46 22.11 -28.09
C GLU A 126 -1.28 23.05 -27.86
N ALA A 127 -0.69 23.07 -26.64
CA ALA A 127 0.50 23.86 -26.39
C ALA A 127 1.65 23.36 -27.27
N SER A 128 2.27 24.26 -28.01
CA SER A 128 3.36 23.92 -28.93
C SER A 128 4.76 24.10 -28.29
N GLU A 129 4.80 24.78 -27.15
CA GLU A 129 6.04 25.10 -26.46
C GLU A 129 6.51 23.88 -25.64
N PRO A 130 7.76 23.42 -25.82
CA PRO A 130 8.25 22.21 -25.17
C PRO A 130 8.37 22.33 -23.64
N TRP A 131 8.38 23.55 -23.13
CA TRP A 131 8.42 23.81 -21.67
C TRP A 131 7.03 23.87 -21.02
N ILE A 132 5.95 23.71 -21.77
CA ILE A 132 4.58 23.64 -21.23
C ILE A 132 4.15 22.17 -21.18
N ALA A 133 3.67 21.72 -20.01
CA ALA A 133 3.11 20.40 -19.89
C ALA A 133 1.81 20.30 -20.72
N HIS A 134 1.79 19.47 -21.74
CA HIS A 134 0.67 19.35 -22.69
C HIS A 134 0.07 17.95 -22.78
N GLU A 135 0.77 16.95 -22.27
CA GLU A 135 0.29 15.57 -22.30
C GLU A 135 -0.53 15.25 -21.05
N VAL A 136 -1.68 14.56 -21.24
CA VAL A 136 -2.50 14.06 -20.15
C VAL A 136 -1.67 13.15 -19.23
N GLY A 137 -1.74 13.42 -17.93
CA GLY A 137 -0.98 12.67 -16.93
C GLY A 137 0.40 13.26 -16.60
N SER A 138 0.85 14.31 -17.31
CA SER A 138 2.07 15.06 -16.92
C SER A 138 1.93 15.53 -15.46
N ILE A 139 2.90 15.19 -14.62
CA ILE A 139 2.87 15.45 -13.19
C ILE A 139 3.34 16.87 -12.90
N LEU A 140 2.47 17.68 -12.34
CA LEU A 140 2.77 19.07 -11.94
C LEU A 140 3.34 19.14 -10.51
N LEU A 141 2.69 18.48 -9.56
CA LEU A 141 3.11 18.37 -8.17
C LEU A 141 2.80 16.99 -7.62
N SER A 142 3.57 16.55 -6.64
CA SER A 142 3.33 15.28 -5.95
C SER A 142 3.53 15.39 -4.44
N ASP A 143 2.71 14.68 -3.69
CA ASP A 143 2.84 14.48 -2.25
C ASP A 143 2.79 13.00 -1.92
N ARG A 144 3.53 12.57 -0.89
CA ARG A 144 3.63 11.20 -0.47
C ARG A 144 3.43 11.08 1.02
N SER A 145 2.56 10.16 1.40
CA SER A 145 2.36 9.71 2.77
C SER A 145 2.54 8.21 2.82
N ALA A 146 2.93 7.66 3.94
CA ALA A 146 3.08 6.23 4.10
C ALA A 146 2.50 5.80 5.44
N VAL A 147 1.93 4.59 5.47
CA VAL A 147 1.46 3.94 6.68
C VAL A 147 1.99 2.52 6.71
N THR A 148 2.41 2.05 7.87
CA THR A 148 2.79 0.66 8.08
C THR A 148 1.60 -0.08 8.69
N LEU A 149 1.09 -1.05 7.95
CA LEU A 149 -0.01 -1.91 8.32
C LEU A 149 0.56 -3.16 8.96
N GLU A 150 0.32 -3.32 10.21
CA GLU A 150 0.73 -4.50 10.94
C GLU A 150 -0.51 -5.29 11.29
N GLY A 151 -0.88 -6.24 10.41
CA GLY A 151 -1.86 -7.25 10.77
C GLY A 151 -1.31 -8.15 11.87
N ASP A 152 -2.18 -8.66 12.70
CA ASP A 152 -1.87 -9.77 13.59
C ASP A 152 -1.15 -10.84 12.78
N GLY A 153 0.12 -11.06 13.07
CA GLY A 153 1.16 -11.84 12.41
C GLY A 153 0.85 -13.07 11.54
N THR A 154 -0.38 -13.25 11.12
CA THR A 154 -0.82 -14.34 10.23
C THR A 154 -0.88 -13.87 8.78
N ALA A 155 0.27 -13.46 8.24
CA ALA A 155 0.39 -13.15 6.82
C ALA A 155 0.09 -14.38 5.93
N PHE A 156 0.02 -15.58 6.51
CA PHE A 156 -0.30 -16.82 5.83
C PHE A 156 -1.29 -17.62 6.68
N SER A 157 -2.28 -18.24 6.02
CA SER A 157 -3.14 -19.18 6.71
C SER A 157 -2.29 -20.35 7.22
N MET A 158 -2.39 -20.66 8.51
CA MET A 158 -1.66 -21.78 9.13
C MET A 158 -2.65 -22.82 9.60
N ALA A 159 -2.30 -24.10 9.39
CA ALA A 159 -3.07 -25.22 9.89
C ALA A 159 -2.13 -26.27 10.50
N VAL A 160 -2.50 -26.82 11.65
CA VAL A 160 -1.81 -27.93 12.28
C VAL A 160 -2.41 -29.22 11.73
N VAL A 161 -1.56 -30.09 11.17
CA VAL A 161 -1.96 -31.34 10.48
C VAL A 161 -1.03 -32.47 10.91
N ASP A 162 -1.56 -33.68 11.15
CA ASP A 162 -0.70 -34.86 11.31
C ASP A 162 -0.15 -35.30 9.95
N PHE A 163 1.14 -35.06 9.72
CA PHE A 163 1.80 -35.44 8.48
C PHE A 163 1.92 -36.96 8.28
N ALA A 164 1.76 -37.78 9.33
CA ALA A 164 1.76 -39.23 9.19
C ALA A 164 0.43 -39.78 8.62
N GLU A 165 -0.65 -39.02 8.76
CA GLU A 165 -1.96 -39.35 8.21
C GLU A 165 -2.27 -38.57 6.93
N SER A 166 -1.26 -37.95 6.33
CA SER A 166 -1.40 -37.06 5.18
C SER A 166 -0.41 -37.42 4.07
N ILE A 167 -0.52 -36.72 2.95
CA ILE A 167 0.39 -36.88 1.79
C ILE A 167 1.72 -36.14 1.98
N TYR A 168 1.91 -35.43 3.10
CA TYR A 168 3.08 -34.59 3.33
C TYR A 168 4.24 -35.39 3.93
N PRO A 169 5.51 -34.94 3.71
CA PRO A 169 6.68 -35.62 4.26
C PRO A 169 6.64 -35.72 5.78
N THR A 170 6.56 -36.93 6.34
CA THR A 170 6.40 -37.17 7.78
C THR A 170 7.53 -36.62 8.65
N GLN A 171 8.72 -36.44 8.08
CA GLN A 171 9.90 -35.91 8.78
C GLN A 171 10.00 -34.39 8.76
N SER A 172 9.14 -33.71 7.99
CA SER A 172 9.13 -32.25 7.91
C SER A 172 8.36 -31.66 9.08
N SER A 173 8.89 -30.59 9.68
CA SER A 173 8.20 -29.82 10.73
C SER A 173 7.09 -28.96 10.16
N TRP A 174 7.22 -28.55 8.91
CA TRP A 174 6.24 -27.71 8.20
C TRP A 174 6.28 -27.96 6.69
N PHE A 175 5.23 -27.56 6.01
CA PHE A 175 5.09 -27.62 4.55
C PHE A 175 4.36 -26.39 4.04
N LEU A 176 4.85 -25.79 2.94
CA LEU A 176 4.18 -24.68 2.26
C LEU A 176 3.30 -25.25 1.14
N ARG A 177 2.01 -25.12 1.29
CA ARG A 177 1.04 -25.40 0.24
C ARG A 177 0.78 -24.13 -0.55
N ALA A 178 0.93 -24.17 -1.87
CA ALA A 178 0.56 -23.10 -2.79
C ALA A 178 -0.63 -23.54 -3.62
N SER A 179 -1.63 -22.68 -3.79
CA SER A 179 -2.70 -22.86 -4.77
C SER A 179 -2.17 -22.57 -6.17
N SER A 180 -2.61 -23.34 -7.15
CA SER A 180 -2.24 -23.16 -8.56
C SER A 180 -3.22 -22.23 -9.29
N GLU A 181 -4.27 -21.73 -8.64
CA GLU A 181 -5.24 -20.85 -9.25
C GLU A 181 -4.77 -19.41 -9.24
N VAL A 182 -4.54 -18.85 -10.43
CA VAL A 182 -4.04 -17.48 -10.64
C VAL A 182 -5.03 -16.41 -10.17
N SER A 183 -6.30 -16.78 -9.99
CA SER A 183 -7.37 -15.88 -9.51
C SER A 183 -7.47 -15.81 -7.99
N ASP A 184 -6.76 -16.67 -7.27
CA ASP A 184 -6.81 -16.69 -5.81
C ASP A 184 -6.15 -15.44 -5.20
N ARG A 185 -6.70 -14.97 -4.09
CA ARG A 185 -6.10 -13.88 -3.31
C ARG A 185 -4.75 -14.34 -2.74
N PHE A 186 -3.77 -13.46 -2.68
CA PHE A 186 -2.42 -13.79 -2.16
C PHE A 186 -2.46 -14.50 -0.81
N SER A 187 -3.37 -14.11 0.09
CA SER A 187 -3.56 -14.72 1.41
C SER A 187 -4.15 -16.13 1.37
N SER A 188 -4.89 -16.49 0.32
CA SER A 188 -5.43 -17.83 0.10
C SER A 188 -4.53 -18.70 -0.81
N THR A 189 -3.60 -18.04 -1.52
CA THR A 189 -2.65 -18.73 -2.41
C THR A 189 -1.62 -19.55 -1.64
N PHE A 190 -1.26 -19.11 -0.43
CA PHE A 190 -0.25 -19.78 0.38
C PHE A 190 -0.81 -20.19 1.74
N GLN A 191 -0.58 -21.44 2.11
CA GLN A 191 -0.93 -21.99 3.41
C GLN A 191 0.29 -22.70 4.00
N ILE A 192 0.65 -22.35 5.24
CA ILE A 192 1.69 -23.07 5.99
C ILE A 192 1.01 -24.20 6.78
N LEU A 193 1.37 -25.43 6.48
CA LEU A 193 0.95 -26.59 7.23
C LEU A 193 2.03 -26.94 8.25
N ILE A 194 1.66 -27.11 9.48
CA ILE A 194 2.55 -27.40 10.60
C ILE A 194 2.31 -28.83 11.03
N ASN A 195 3.39 -29.61 11.12
CA ASN A 195 3.29 -30.99 11.58
C ASN A 195 2.91 -31.02 13.07
N GLU A 196 1.78 -31.63 13.38
CA GLU A 196 1.29 -31.77 14.76
C GLU A 196 2.29 -32.47 15.69
N ARG A 197 3.16 -33.31 15.14
CA ARG A 197 4.17 -34.06 15.90
C ARG A 197 5.34 -33.18 16.35
N ASP A 198 5.59 -32.06 15.71
CA ASP A 198 6.53 -31.05 16.18
C ASP A 198 5.88 -30.14 17.23
N LYS A 199 5.80 -30.66 18.47
CA LYS A 199 5.18 -29.95 19.60
C LYS A 199 5.88 -28.63 19.92
N LYS A 200 7.15 -28.44 19.51
CA LYS A 200 7.88 -27.18 19.74
C LYS A 200 7.38 -26.10 18.79
N LEU A 201 7.23 -26.45 17.51
CA LEU A 201 6.75 -25.54 16.49
C LEU A 201 5.27 -25.20 16.71
N VAL A 202 4.42 -26.18 17.01
CA VAL A 202 3.02 -25.98 17.37
C VAL A 202 2.88 -24.97 18.52
N ARG A 203 3.63 -25.17 19.62
CA ARG A 203 3.60 -24.22 20.74
C ARG A 203 4.11 -22.83 20.39
N ALA A 204 5.09 -22.71 19.51
CA ALA A 204 5.62 -21.41 19.08
C ALA A 204 4.57 -20.62 18.28
N VAL A 205 3.79 -21.32 17.45
CA VAL A 205 2.73 -20.70 16.63
C VAL A 205 1.49 -20.37 17.47
N GLU A 206 1.09 -21.24 18.40
CA GLU A 206 -0.04 -21.00 19.30
C GLU A 206 0.23 -19.88 20.33
N ARG A 207 1.49 -19.58 20.63
CA ARG A 207 1.88 -18.48 21.53
C ARG A 207 1.88 -17.10 20.87
N THR A 208 1.07 -16.86 19.85
CA THR A 208 0.99 -15.65 19.04
C THR A 208 0.71 -14.33 19.79
N THR A 209 0.72 -14.28 21.10
CA THR A 209 0.46 -13.08 21.90
C THR A 209 1.66 -12.56 22.71
N ARG A 210 2.87 -13.09 22.52
CA ARG A 210 4.05 -12.61 23.26
C ARG A 210 5.27 -12.47 22.36
N THR A 211 5.66 -11.19 22.16
CA THR A 211 6.95 -10.66 21.70
C THR A 211 7.49 -11.16 20.35
N ARG A 212 7.45 -10.24 19.37
CA ARG A 212 7.86 -10.33 17.97
C ARG A 212 9.29 -10.82 17.74
N GLU A 213 10.23 -10.48 18.59
CA GLU A 213 11.66 -10.82 18.42
C GLU A 213 11.91 -12.32 18.60
N ASP A 214 11.23 -12.95 19.54
CA ASP A 214 11.38 -14.38 19.82
C ASP A 214 10.79 -15.25 18.70
N GLN A 215 9.78 -14.78 18.00
CA GLN A 215 9.14 -15.51 16.88
C GLN A 215 9.98 -15.46 15.60
N ALA A 216 10.57 -14.30 15.26
CA ALA A 216 11.46 -14.16 14.11
C ALA A 216 12.72 -15.00 14.26
N LEU A 217 13.32 -15.03 15.43
CA LEU A 217 14.51 -15.82 15.74
C LEU A 217 14.21 -17.33 15.74
N SER A 218 13.01 -17.74 16.19
CA SER A 218 12.60 -19.15 16.18
C SER A 218 12.40 -19.71 14.78
N LEU A 219 11.86 -18.90 13.84
CA LEU A 219 11.66 -19.29 12.44
C LEU A 219 12.98 -19.41 11.67
N ILE A 220 13.96 -18.57 11.96
CA ILE A 220 15.28 -18.62 11.32
C ILE A 220 16.06 -19.87 11.73
N HIS A 221 15.94 -20.32 12.99
CA HIS A 221 16.63 -21.54 13.48
C HIS A 221 16.02 -22.85 12.98
N ILE A 222 14.80 -22.84 12.46
CA ILE A 222 14.12 -24.04 11.93
C ILE A 222 14.46 -24.29 10.45
N SER A 223 15.05 -23.30 9.75
CA SER A 223 15.33 -23.37 8.31
C SER A 223 16.68 -24.01 7.93
N GLU A 224 17.54 -24.36 8.86
CA GLU A 224 18.78 -25.08 8.54
C GLU A 224 18.56 -26.61 8.52
N PRO A 225 18.60 -27.27 7.35
CA PRO A 225 18.66 -28.73 7.30
C PRO A 225 20.02 -29.18 7.83
N THR A 226 20.00 -29.90 8.95
CA THR A 226 21.20 -30.59 9.47
C THR A 226 21.70 -31.57 8.40
N ARG A 227 22.70 -31.16 7.62
CA ARG A 227 23.51 -32.07 6.81
C ARG A 227 24.25 -33.00 7.79
N ARG A 228 23.73 -34.17 8.06
CA ARG A 228 24.52 -35.27 8.59
C ARG A 228 25.52 -35.67 7.52
N ARG A 229 26.80 -35.40 7.76
CA ARG A 229 27.89 -36.10 7.07
C ARG A 229 27.86 -37.55 7.56
N GLY A 230 27.60 -38.48 6.66
CA GLY A 230 28.01 -39.87 6.78
C GLY A 230 29.41 -40.03 6.21
#